data_2df96c9d0a196c84e5ef33bd4c4bd85a
#
_entry.id   2df96c9d0a196c84e5ef33bd4c4bd85a
#
_cell.length_a   1.000
_cell.length_b   1.000
_cell.length_c   1.000
_cell.angle_alpha   90.00
_cell.angle_beta   90.00
_cell.angle_gamma   90.00
#
_symmetry.space_group_name_H-M   'P 1'
#
loop_
_entity.id
_entity.type
_entity.pdbx_description
1 polymer ?
#
loop_
_entity_poly.entity_id
_entity_poly.type
_entity_poly.pdbx_seq_one_letter_code
_entity_poly.pdbx_strand_id
1 'polypeptide(L)'
;MSIVGYGDFKYERDESWPIIPEGWTLGNGWSGPPELGIPITSGKGVSDVGVDSNDRVYVFNRDAHPVVVFEADTGKFVTSWGEYEFKETHGIFVDSDDNVWTTDRQEHVVVKHTKHGEKLLELGVRSWASASVTPYGTHPEHNLSLIHI
;
A
#
# COMPACT_ATOMS: atom_id res chain seq x y z
N MET A 1 24.00 3.41 15.62
CA MET A 1 22.63 3.19 16.14
C MET A 1 21.99 4.55 16.33
N SER A 2 20.90 4.83 15.63
CA SER A 2 20.17 6.09 15.79
C SER A 2 18.94 5.83 16.65
N ILE A 3 18.87 6.52 17.80
CA ILE A 3 17.69 6.49 18.66
C ILE A 3 16.70 7.51 18.12
N VAL A 4 15.48 7.08 17.86
CA VAL A 4 14.35 7.93 17.48
C VAL A 4 13.30 7.90 18.59
N GLY A 5 12.56 9.00 18.74
CA GLY A 5 11.51 9.11 19.74
C GLY A 5 11.80 10.15 20.83
N TYR A 6 10.86 10.27 21.76
CA TYR A 6 10.84 11.32 22.77
C TYR A 6 10.28 10.78 24.10
N GLY A 7 10.81 11.28 25.22
CA GLY A 7 10.38 10.86 26.57
C GLY A 7 10.63 9.37 26.82
N ASP A 8 9.57 8.66 27.23
CA ASP A 8 9.61 7.22 27.51
C ASP A 8 9.44 6.36 26.23
N PHE A 9 9.10 7.00 25.10
CA PHE A 9 8.91 6.34 23.82
C PHE A 9 10.18 6.51 22.96
N LYS A 10 11.23 5.77 23.32
CA LYS A 10 12.49 5.74 22.59
C LYS A 10 12.67 4.39 21.93
N TYR A 11 13.01 4.43 20.65
CA TYR A 11 13.19 3.26 19.82
C TYR A 11 14.57 3.30 19.18
N GLU A 12 15.19 2.17 19.07
CA GLU A 12 16.38 2.01 18.27
C GLU A 12 16.00 1.62 16.86
N ARG A 13 16.57 2.30 15.87
CA ARG A 13 16.35 1.95 14.47
C ARG A 13 17.17 0.71 14.13
N ASP A 14 16.50 -0.36 13.73
CA ASP A 14 17.13 -1.51 13.12
C ASP A 14 17.38 -1.24 11.62
N GLU A 15 18.65 -1.06 11.26
CA GLU A 15 19.04 -0.80 9.87
C GLU A 15 19.17 -2.09 9.04
N SER A 16 19.11 -3.27 9.69
CA SER A 16 19.14 -4.57 9.02
C SER A 16 17.75 -5.06 8.59
N TRP A 17 16.68 -4.41 9.06
CA TRP A 17 15.30 -4.74 8.72
C TRP A 17 14.68 -3.68 7.79
N PRO A 18 13.98 -4.07 6.71
CA PRO A 18 13.79 -5.43 6.18
C PRO A 18 14.97 -5.85 5.27
N ILE A 19 15.09 -7.16 5.00
CA ILE A 19 16.04 -7.70 4.03
C ILE A 19 15.40 -7.61 2.65
N ILE A 20 15.69 -6.54 1.94
CA ILE A 20 15.14 -6.26 0.60
C ILE A 20 15.81 -7.17 -0.42
N PRO A 21 15.06 -7.86 -1.32
CA PRO A 21 15.65 -8.65 -2.39
C PRO A 21 16.62 -7.85 -3.26
N GLU A 22 17.65 -8.51 -3.78
CA GLU A 22 18.67 -7.86 -4.61
C GLU A 22 18.05 -7.17 -5.84
N GLY A 23 18.43 -5.94 -6.08
CA GLY A 23 17.92 -5.11 -7.18
C GLY A 23 16.57 -4.46 -6.93
N TRP A 24 15.93 -4.72 -5.77
CA TRP A 24 14.67 -4.09 -5.40
C TRP A 24 14.88 -2.84 -4.57
N THR A 25 13.88 -1.99 -4.59
CA THR A 25 13.79 -0.82 -3.72
C THR A 25 12.39 -0.73 -3.11
N LEU A 26 12.25 0.03 -2.04
CA LEU A 26 10.96 0.36 -1.45
C LEU A 26 10.72 1.87 -1.58
N GLY A 27 9.67 2.22 -2.35
CA GLY A 27 9.21 3.59 -2.41
C GLY A 27 10.07 4.56 -3.25
N ASN A 28 10.88 4.09 -4.18
CA ASN A 28 11.63 4.95 -5.09
C ASN A 28 10.75 5.61 -6.17
N GLY A 29 9.53 5.15 -6.31
CA GLY A 29 8.64 5.48 -7.40
C GLY A 29 8.94 4.63 -8.63
N TRP A 30 7.91 4.15 -9.27
CA TRP A 30 8.03 3.32 -10.45
C TRP A 30 7.18 3.86 -11.59
N SER A 31 7.80 3.93 -12.78
CA SER A 31 7.14 4.51 -13.96
C SER A 31 6.43 3.49 -14.83
N GLY A 32 6.48 2.20 -14.49
CA GLY A 32 5.96 1.16 -15.36
C GLY A 32 6.66 1.07 -16.73
N PRO A 33 6.45 0.00 -17.48
CA PRO A 33 6.81 -0.03 -18.88
C PRO A 33 5.91 0.97 -19.64
N PRO A 34 6.48 1.90 -20.42
CA PRO A 34 5.71 2.90 -21.17
C PRO A 34 4.65 2.29 -22.07
N GLU A 35 4.90 1.06 -22.53
CA GLU A 35 4.04 0.33 -23.48
C GLU A 35 2.68 -0.05 -22.88
N LEU A 36 2.57 -0.13 -21.57
CA LEU A 36 1.31 -0.52 -20.92
C LEU A 36 0.37 0.68 -20.69
N GLY A 37 0.84 1.91 -20.92
CA GLY A 37 0.02 3.11 -20.70
C GLY A 37 -0.47 3.26 -19.25
N ILE A 38 0.10 2.51 -18.33
CA ILE A 38 -0.23 2.56 -16.91
C ILE A 38 0.50 3.78 -16.35
N PRO A 39 -0.22 4.80 -15.91
CA PRO A 39 0.45 5.91 -15.27
C PRO A 39 1.06 5.44 -13.98
N ILE A 40 2.28 5.71 -13.89
CA ILE A 40 3.21 5.71 -12.80
C ILE A 40 2.51 5.96 -11.48
N THR A 41 2.88 5.23 -10.48
CA THR A 41 2.59 5.58 -9.09
C THR A 41 3.03 7.02 -8.86
N SER A 42 2.09 7.91 -8.66
CA SER A 42 2.41 9.29 -8.37
C SER A 42 3.03 9.36 -6.98
N GLY A 43 4.29 9.74 -6.92
CA GLY A 43 5.00 9.95 -5.66
C GLY A 43 6.00 8.85 -5.30
N LYS A 44 6.62 9.01 -4.15
CA LYS A 44 7.66 8.14 -3.58
C LYS A 44 7.31 7.79 -2.15
N GLY A 45 7.93 6.73 -1.66
CA GLY A 45 7.85 6.32 -0.26
C GLY A 45 7.02 5.07 -0.03
N VAL A 46 7.19 4.53 1.15
CA VAL A 46 6.28 3.56 1.74
C VAL A 46 5.05 4.33 2.19
N SER A 47 3.87 3.91 1.77
CA SER A 47 2.62 4.60 2.11
C SER A 47 2.07 4.14 3.45
N ASP A 48 2.14 2.83 3.73
CA ASP A 48 1.57 2.27 4.95
C ASP A 48 2.10 0.85 5.19
N VAL A 49 1.82 0.30 6.38
CA VAL A 49 2.16 -1.06 6.76
C VAL A 49 1.00 -1.74 7.49
N GLY A 50 0.81 -3.04 7.23
CA GLY A 50 -0.13 -3.89 7.97
C GLY A 50 0.57 -5.14 8.50
N VAL A 51 -0.02 -5.80 9.50
CA VAL A 51 0.53 -7.03 10.08
C VAL A 51 -0.57 -8.08 10.15
N ASP A 52 -0.27 -9.32 9.75
CA ASP A 52 -1.21 -10.44 9.83
C ASP A 52 -1.06 -11.24 11.16
N SER A 53 -1.94 -12.22 11.35
CA SER A 53 -1.95 -13.07 12.55
C SER A 53 -0.72 -13.98 12.70
N ASN A 54 0.12 -14.06 11.67
CA ASN A 54 1.36 -14.84 11.66
C ASN A 54 2.62 -13.98 11.78
N ASP A 55 2.47 -12.72 12.25
CA ASP A 55 3.55 -11.74 12.36
C ASP A 55 4.28 -11.48 11.03
N ARG A 56 3.53 -11.44 9.92
CA ARG A 56 4.03 -10.98 8.63
C ARG A 56 3.70 -9.53 8.43
N VAL A 57 4.70 -8.76 8.04
CA VAL A 57 4.58 -7.32 7.77
C VAL A 57 4.37 -7.09 6.28
N TYR A 58 3.25 -6.51 5.95
CA TYR A 58 2.89 -6.09 4.60
C TYR A 58 3.30 -4.64 4.43
N VAL A 59 4.27 -4.40 3.59
CA VAL A 59 4.76 -3.05 3.26
C VAL A 59 4.08 -2.59 1.98
N PHE A 60 3.24 -1.56 2.07
CA PHE A 60 2.57 -0.98 0.92
C PHE A 60 3.32 0.26 0.45
N ASN A 61 3.83 0.21 -0.76
CA ASN A 61 4.77 1.21 -1.22
C ASN A 61 4.55 1.61 -2.69
N ARG A 62 5.22 2.69 -3.11
CA ARG A 62 5.12 3.26 -4.44
C ARG A 62 6.32 2.86 -5.28
N ASP A 63 6.42 1.58 -5.57
CA ASP A 63 7.50 1.00 -6.39
C ASP A 63 6.95 -0.13 -7.27
N ALA A 64 7.83 -0.79 -8.03
CA ALA A 64 7.48 -1.88 -8.95
C ALA A 64 6.75 -3.04 -8.27
N HIS A 65 7.00 -3.25 -6.99
CA HIS A 65 6.37 -4.27 -6.14
C HIS A 65 5.54 -3.59 -5.05
N PRO A 66 4.26 -3.24 -5.33
CA PRO A 66 3.46 -2.40 -4.44
C PRO A 66 3.21 -2.99 -3.06
N VAL A 67 2.97 -4.30 -2.96
CA VAL A 67 2.88 -5.00 -1.69
C VAL A 67 4.05 -5.96 -1.56
N VAL A 68 4.88 -5.74 -0.55
CA VAL A 68 6.02 -6.62 -0.22
C VAL A 68 5.82 -7.13 1.20
N VAL A 69 5.95 -8.44 1.38
CA VAL A 69 5.69 -9.11 2.66
C VAL A 69 6.99 -9.64 3.25
N PHE A 70 7.22 -9.34 4.52
CA PHE A 70 8.39 -9.77 5.28
C PHE A 70 7.98 -10.49 6.57
N GLU A 71 8.84 -11.37 7.07
CA GLU A 71 8.74 -11.87 8.44
C GLU A 71 9.10 -10.75 9.43
N ALA A 72 8.29 -10.52 10.46
CA ALA A 72 8.49 -9.41 11.39
C ALA A 72 9.79 -9.52 12.18
N ASP A 73 10.13 -10.70 12.66
CA ASP A 73 11.28 -10.95 13.53
C ASP A 73 12.62 -10.99 12.79
N THR A 74 12.63 -11.50 11.56
CA THR A 74 13.87 -11.71 10.79
C THR A 74 14.08 -10.70 9.67
N GLY A 75 13.02 -10.01 9.26
CA GLY A 75 13.03 -9.15 8.08
C GLY A 75 13.15 -9.90 6.76
N LYS A 76 13.07 -11.23 6.77
CA LYS A 76 13.17 -12.02 5.54
C LYS A 76 12.00 -11.78 4.62
N PHE A 77 12.30 -11.65 3.33
CA PHE A 77 11.30 -11.59 2.28
C PHE A 77 10.48 -12.88 2.23
N VAL A 78 9.15 -12.73 2.17
CA VAL A 78 8.19 -13.84 2.04
C VAL A 78 7.61 -13.90 0.63
N THR A 79 7.01 -12.79 0.17
CA THR A 79 6.33 -12.71 -1.14
C THR A 79 6.10 -11.26 -1.52
N SER A 80 5.67 -11.04 -2.76
CA SER A 80 5.14 -9.75 -3.24
C SER A 80 3.99 -9.97 -4.20
N TRP A 81 3.15 -8.95 -4.36
CA TRP A 81 2.06 -8.94 -5.31
C TRP A 81 1.55 -7.52 -5.59
N GLY A 82 0.62 -7.40 -6.55
CA GLY A 82 -0.04 -6.14 -6.89
C GLY A 82 0.67 -5.35 -7.99
N GLU A 83 1.61 -5.95 -8.70
CA GLU A 83 2.26 -5.35 -9.86
C GLU A 83 1.21 -4.93 -10.89
N TYR A 84 1.27 -3.66 -11.35
CA TYR A 84 0.33 -3.02 -12.30
C TYR A 84 -1.11 -2.85 -11.78
N GLU A 85 -1.40 -3.18 -10.52
CA GLU A 85 -2.76 -3.08 -9.98
C GLU A 85 -3.09 -1.68 -9.44
N PHE A 86 -2.08 -0.96 -8.96
CA PHE A 86 -2.24 0.31 -8.27
C PHE A 86 -1.68 1.47 -9.07
N LYS A 87 -2.41 2.60 -9.07
CA LYS A 87 -1.91 3.90 -9.56
C LYS A 87 -1.26 4.72 -8.45
N GLU A 88 -1.88 4.77 -7.29
CA GLU A 88 -1.31 5.46 -6.13
C GLU A 88 -1.68 4.75 -4.84
N THR A 89 -0.75 3.95 -4.34
CA THR A 89 -0.89 3.25 -3.06
C THR A 89 -1.06 4.26 -1.92
N HIS A 90 -2.03 4.04 -1.00
CA HIS A 90 -2.28 4.98 0.08
C HIS A 90 -2.36 4.31 1.45
N GLY A 91 -3.29 3.40 1.69
CA GLY A 91 -3.43 2.70 2.97
C GLY A 91 -3.55 1.19 2.79
N ILE A 92 -3.08 0.44 3.77
CA ILE A 92 -3.21 -1.01 3.87
C ILE A 92 -3.68 -1.39 5.27
N PHE A 93 -4.58 -2.36 5.34
CA PHE A 93 -5.08 -2.92 6.59
C PHE A 93 -5.26 -4.42 6.45
N VAL A 94 -4.86 -5.19 7.46
CA VAL A 94 -5.08 -6.64 7.51
C VAL A 94 -6.19 -6.92 8.52
N ASP A 95 -7.26 -7.59 8.08
CA ASP A 95 -8.40 -7.91 8.93
C ASP A 95 -8.16 -9.19 9.76
N SER A 96 -9.10 -9.49 10.66
CA SER A 96 -9.01 -10.65 11.57
C SER A 96 -9.01 -12.01 10.86
N ASP A 97 -9.38 -12.04 9.59
CA ASP A 97 -9.37 -13.24 8.75
C ASP A 97 -8.12 -13.30 7.85
N ASP A 98 -7.12 -12.44 8.11
CA ASP A 98 -5.90 -12.25 7.32
C ASP A 98 -6.15 -11.83 5.87
N ASN A 99 -7.30 -11.19 5.58
CA ASN A 99 -7.48 -10.54 4.30
C ASN A 99 -6.88 -9.15 4.30
N VAL A 100 -6.31 -8.76 3.19
CA VAL A 100 -5.60 -7.51 3.01
C VAL A 100 -6.49 -6.49 2.30
N TRP A 101 -6.77 -5.39 2.97
CA TRP A 101 -7.50 -4.27 2.42
C TRP A 101 -6.52 -3.19 1.99
N THR A 102 -6.65 -2.74 0.76
CA THR A 102 -5.80 -1.69 0.19
C THR A 102 -6.64 -0.53 -0.30
N THR A 103 -6.06 0.66 -0.28
CA THR A 103 -6.69 1.86 -0.85
C THR A 103 -5.82 2.43 -1.94
N ASP A 104 -6.41 2.71 -3.11
CA ASP A 104 -5.77 3.46 -4.19
C ASP A 104 -6.39 4.84 -4.25
N ARG A 105 -5.56 5.87 -3.95
CA ARG A 105 -6.04 7.25 -3.89
C ARG A 105 -6.43 7.79 -5.27
N GLN A 106 -5.68 7.44 -6.29
CA GLN A 106 -5.90 7.96 -7.63
C GLN A 106 -7.01 7.20 -8.37
N GLU A 107 -7.18 5.92 -8.06
CA GLU A 107 -8.28 5.12 -8.61
C GLU A 107 -9.59 5.27 -7.82
N HIS A 108 -9.55 5.86 -6.62
CA HIS A 108 -10.72 6.04 -5.74
C HIS A 108 -11.41 4.74 -5.34
N VAL A 109 -10.63 3.69 -5.11
CA VAL A 109 -11.15 2.37 -4.73
C VAL A 109 -10.54 1.87 -3.43
N VAL A 110 -11.30 1.04 -2.73
CA VAL A 110 -10.85 0.15 -1.67
C VAL A 110 -10.98 -1.28 -2.17
N VAL A 111 -9.92 -2.05 -2.07
CA VAL A 111 -9.91 -3.42 -2.57
C VAL A 111 -9.57 -4.38 -1.45
N LYS A 112 -10.37 -5.45 -1.30
CA LYS A 112 -10.08 -6.57 -0.42
C LYS A 112 -9.43 -7.68 -1.21
N HIS A 113 -8.32 -8.18 -0.70
CA HIS A 113 -7.56 -9.28 -1.28
C HIS A 113 -7.40 -10.42 -0.29
N THR A 114 -7.13 -11.61 -0.77
CA THR A 114 -6.50 -12.64 0.04
C THR A 114 -5.09 -12.19 0.43
N LYS A 115 -4.48 -12.85 1.42
CA LYS A 115 -3.07 -12.62 1.78
C LYS A 115 -2.07 -12.89 0.63
N HIS A 116 -2.52 -13.51 -0.44
CA HIS A 116 -1.73 -13.82 -1.64
C HIS A 116 -2.00 -12.86 -2.81
N GLY A 117 -2.82 -11.82 -2.60
CA GLY A 117 -3.12 -10.80 -3.60
C GLY A 117 -4.29 -11.12 -4.52
N GLU A 118 -5.03 -12.20 -4.30
CA GLU A 118 -6.24 -12.48 -5.08
C GLU A 118 -7.36 -11.52 -4.68
N LYS A 119 -7.93 -10.80 -5.64
CA LYS A 119 -9.01 -9.84 -5.39
C LYS A 119 -10.31 -10.54 -5.00
N LEU A 120 -10.85 -10.19 -3.83
CA LEU A 120 -12.11 -10.70 -3.29
C LEU A 120 -13.27 -9.72 -3.46
N LEU A 121 -13.00 -8.42 -3.29
CA LEU A 121 -14.01 -7.36 -3.35
C LEU A 121 -13.36 -6.05 -3.78
N GLU A 122 -14.07 -5.25 -4.55
CA GLU A 122 -13.68 -3.88 -4.88
C GLU A 122 -14.85 -2.94 -4.56
N LEU A 123 -14.58 -1.88 -3.80
CA LEU A 123 -15.51 -0.83 -3.44
C LEU A 123 -15.08 0.46 -4.13
N GLY A 124 -16.01 1.12 -4.78
CA GLY A 124 -15.76 2.32 -5.57
C GLY A 124 -15.84 2.06 -7.07
N VAL A 125 -15.62 3.10 -7.84
CA VAL A 125 -15.54 3.04 -9.30
C VAL A 125 -14.20 3.64 -9.71
N ARG A 126 -13.36 2.84 -10.36
CA ARG A 126 -12.01 3.26 -10.73
C ARG A 126 -12.03 4.55 -11.53
N SER A 127 -11.08 5.42 -11.20
CA SER A 127 -10.91 6.77 -11.78
C SER A 127 -12.09 7.72 -11.57
N TRP A 128 -13.05 7.39 -10.70
CA TRP A 128 -14.19 8.23 -10.37
C TRP A 128 -14.15 8.64 -8.90
N ALA A 129 -13.74 9.89 -8.66
CA ALA A 129 -13.84 10.47 -7.32
C ALA A 129 -15.31 10.61 -6.94
N SER A 130 -15.65 10.21 -5.73
CA SER A 130 -16.96 10.49 -5.18
C SER A 130 -17.19 11.99 -5.06
N ALA A 131 -18.33 12.44 -5.57
CA ALA A 131 -18.66 13.85 -5.73
C ALA A 131 -19.11 14.57 -4.48
N SER A 132 -18.81 14.10 -3.30
CA SER A 132 -19.28 14.75 -2.07
C SER A 132 -18.48 15.96 -1.63
N VAL A 133 -17.42 16.31 -2.34
CA VAL A 133 -16.58 17.47 -1.98
C VAL A 133 -16.34 18.33 -3.19
N THR A 134 -17.04 19.44 -3.28
CA THR A 134 -16.65 20.51 -4.21
C THR A 134 -15.24 21.02 -3.83
N PRO A 135 -14.31 21.19 -4.80
CA PRO A 135 -14.58 21.38 -6.23
C PRO A 135 -14.37 20.12 -7.10
N TYR A 136 -14.25 18.94 -6.54
CA TYR A 136 -13.74 17.76 -7.23
C TYR A 136 -14.78 16.81 -7.84
N GLY A 137 -15.99 17.19 -8.02
CA GLY A 137 -16.90 16.34 -8.76
C GLY A 137 -18.39 16.61 -8.55
N THR A 138 -19.16 16.16 -9.51
CA THR A 138 -20.60 16.46 -9.63
C THR A 138 -21.48 15.20 -9.63
N HIS A 139 -21.01 14.05 -9.11
CA HIS A 139 -21.79 12.83 -9.12
C HIS A 139 -22.20 12.39 -7.71
N PRO A 140 -23.47 12.56 -7.31
CA PRO A 140 -23.96 12.29 -5.95
C PRO A 140 -24.11 10.81 -5.59
N GLU A 141 -23.95 9.90 -6.52
CA GLU A 141 -24.28 8.48 -6.36
C GLU A 141 -23.09 7.57 -5.96
N HIS A 142 -21.88 8.10 -5.88
CA HIS A 142 -20.68 7.33 -5.57
C HIS A 142 -19.87 7.97 -4.45
N ASN A 143 -20.37 7.88 -3.22
CA ASN A 143 -19.81 8.55 -2.05
C ASN A 143 -18.69 7.72 -1.37
N LEU A 144 -17.53 7.58 -2.00
CA LEU A 144 -16.32 7.12 -1.35
C LEU A 144 -15.23 8.20 -1.44
N SER A 145 -15.10 9.03 -0.42
CA SER A 145 -13.92 9.86 -0.24
C SER A 145 -12.92 9.08 0.60
N LEU A 146 -11.86 8.57 -0.02
CA LEU A 146 -10.80 7.82 0.66
C LEU A 146 -9.89 8.68 1.54
N ILE A 147 -10.16 9.99 1.63
CA ILE A 147 -9.37 10.93 2.45
C ILE A 147 -9.75 10.84 3.95
N HIS A 148 -10.84 10.13 4.28
CA HIS A 148 -11.38 10.07 5.64
C HIS A 148 -11.61 8.64 6.18
N ILE A 149 -10.90 7.66 5.65
CA ILE A 149 -10.90 6.31 6.23
C ILE A 149 -9.73 6.16 7.19
#